data_98527495c36a4af75fbbbcf1fdb847dd
#
_entry.id   98527495c36a4af75fbbbcf1fdb847dd
#
_cell.length_a   1.000
_cell.length_b   1.000
_cell.length_c   1.000
_cell.angle_alpha   90.00
_cell.angle_beta   90.00
_cell.angle_gamma   90.00
#
_symmetry.space_group_name_H-M   'P 1'
#
loop_
_entity.id
_entity.type
_entity.pdbx_description
1 polymer ?
#
loop_
_entity_poly.entity_id
_entity_poly.type
_entity_poly.pdbx_seq_one_letter_code
_entity_poly.pdbx_strand_id
1 'polypeptide(L)'
;VGWVEQEETGQSYRADHAFVDFQIPADAKKLPLVYVHGYGGSGVCWQMTPDGREGFATLMLRRGWSSYVADLPGRGRAGRTSATTTVKPVTDEMFWFDIWRIGIWPNYNEGVQFPKDSVSLSQFFREMTPDLSDHKEDVPALGALADRIGDHILVTHSAGGFPGWMSAMQNPQVKAVVSYEPGGFVFPEREVPERIDGLTGGVAGTPVPTEQFERLTEIPVVLYFGDYIP
;
A
#
# COMPACT_ATOMS: atom_id res chain seq x y z
N VAL A 1 0.12 -3.78 -19.75
CA VAL A 1 0.64 -4.21 -18.47
C VAL A 1 0.40 -5.70 -18.33
N GLY A 2 1.41 -6.46 -18.00
CA GLY A 2 1.29 -7.84 -17.57
C GLY A 2 1.06 -8.90 -18.64
N TRP A 3 1.52 -8.72 -19.87
CA TRP A 3 1.56 -9.76 -20.88
C TRP A 3 3.00 -10.03 -21.32
N VAL A 4 3.42 -11.28 -21.18
CA VAL A 4 4.75 -11.74 -21.59
C VAL A 4 4.59 -12.85 -22.59
N GLU A 5 5.27 -12.76 -23.72
CA GLU A 5 5.27 -13.74 -24.80
C GLU A 5 6.68 -14.27 -25.04
N GLN A 6 6.77 -15.57 -25.25
CA GLN A 6 8.00 -16.24 -25.66
C GLN A 6 8.00 -16.33 -27.18
N GLU A 7 8.83 -15.53 -27.84
CA GLU A 7 8.87 -15.40 -29.30
C GLU A 7 9.04 -16.75 -30.05
N GLU A 8 9.89 -17.63 -29.51
CA GLU A 8 10.20 -18.90 -30.18
C GLU A 8 9.02 -19.89 -30.24
N THR A 9 8.11 -19.82 -29.29
CA THR A 9 7.02 -20.81 -29.13
C THR A 9 5.63 -20.21 -29.27
N GLY A 10 5.49 -18.91 -29.21
CA GLY A 10 4.21 -18.21 -29.12
C GLY A 10 3.49 -18.43 -27.78
N GLN A 11 4.12 -19.10 -26.82
CA GLN A 11 3.57 -19.25 -25.47
C GLN A 11 3.57 -17.90 -24.73
N SER A 12 2.52 -17.63 -23.99
CA SER A 12 2.39 -16.39 -23.25
C SER A 12 1.81 -16.59 -21.87
N TYR A 13 2.03 -15.62 -20.98
CA TYR A 13 1.40 -15.57 -19.65
C TYR A 13 1.08 -14.15 -19.26
N ARG A 14 0.18 -14.00 -18.30
CA ARG A 14 -0.16 -12.72 -17.69
C ARG A 14 0.58 -12.61 -16.37
N ALA A 15 1.26 -11.47 -16.16
CA ALA A 15 2.03 -11.16 -14.96
C ALA A 15 1.99 -9.65 -14.69
N ASP A 16 2.60 -9.20 -13.61
CA ASP A 16 2.84 -7.78 -13.29
C ASP A 16 1.56 -6.92 -13.31
N HIS A 17 0.45 -7.52 -12.89
CA HIS A 17 -0.84 -6.86 -12.77
C HIS A 17 -1.26 -6.80 -11.30
N ALA A 18 -2.02 -5.79 -10.92
CA ALA A 18 -2.68 -5.77 -9.62
C ALA A 18 -3.89 -6.73 -9.63
N PHE A 19 -4.16 -7.33 -8.49
CA PHE A 19 -5.45 -7.94 -8.20
C PHE A 19 -6.30 -6.93 -7.42
N VAL A 20 -7.57 -6.80 -7.77
CA VAL A 20 -8.48 -5.87 -7.07
C VAL A 20 -9.75 -6.60 -6.67
N ASP A 21 -9.98 -6.68 -5.36
CA ASP A 21 -11.26 -7.11 -4.77
C ASP A 21 -12.13 -5.86 -4.57
N PHE A 22 -13.39 -5.92 -4.98
CA PHE A 22 -14.24 -4.74 -4.84
C PHE A 22 -15.67 -5.08 -4.40
N GLN A 23 -16.24 -4.16 -3.66
CA GLN A 23 -17.63 -4.21 -3.21
C GLN A 23 -18.28 -2.85 -3.38
N ILE A 24 -19.48 -2.83 -3.93
CA ILE A 24 -20.24 -1.62 -4.24
C ILE A 24 -21.61 -1.72 -3.57
N PRO A 25 -21.94 -0.83 -2.59
CA PRO A 25 -23.27 -0.80 -2.01
C PRO A 25 -24.32 -0.31 -3.01
N ALA A 26 -25.58 -0.72 -2.83
CA ALA A 26 -26.68 -0.32 -3.73
C ALA A 26 -26.81 1.20 -3.84
N ASP A 27 -26.68 1.91 -2.71
CA ASP A 27 -26.72 3.38 -2.62
C ASP A 27 -25.32 3.94 -2.37
N ALA A 28 -24.39 3.67 -3.30
CA ALA A 28 -22.99 4.06 -3.15
C ALA A 28 -22.81 5.58 -3.18
N LYS A 29 -21.91 6.08 -2.32
CA LYS A 29 -21.40 7.45 -2.40
C LYS A 29 -20.65 7.66 -3.72
N LYS A 30 -20.58 8.93 -4.15
CA LYS A 30 -20.06 9.31 -5.47
C LYS A 30 -18.63 8.85 -5.73
N LEU A 31 -17.74 8.98 -4.74
CA LEU A 31 -16.33 8.64 -4.88
C LEU A 31 -16.04 7.32 -4.17
N PRO A 32 -15.60 6.27 -4.88
CA PRO A 32 -15.12 5.05 -4.24
C PRO A 32 -13.80 5.26 -3.51
N LEU A 33 -13.47 4.35 -2.59
CA LEU A 33 -12.20 4.27 -1.90
C LEU A 33 -11.34 3.17 -2.54
N VAL A 34 -10.11 3.50 -2.91
CA VAL A 34 -9.11 2.56 -3.41
C VAL A 34 -8.05 2.38 -2.33
N TYR A 35 -7.92 1.17 -1.82
CA TYR A 35 -7.00 0.83 -0.73
C TYR A 35 -5.72 0.20 -1.27
N VAL A 36 -4.57 0.73 -0.83
CA VAL A 36 -3.23 0.28 -1.21
C VAL A 36 -2.45 -0.09 0.04
N HIS A 37 -2.01 -1.34 0.11
CA HIS A 37 -1.29 -1.90 1.26
C HIS A 37 0.16 -1.43 1.37
N GLY A 38 0.80 -1.70 2.52
CA GLY A 38 2.21 -1.47 2.77
C GLY A 38 3.12 -2.66 2.43
N TYR A 39 4.41 -2.52 2.77
CA TYR A 39 5.40 -3.59 2.62
C TYR A 39 5.04 -4.80 3.49
N GLY A 40 5.35 -5.99 2.99
CA GLY A 40 5.06 -7.26 3.67
C GLY A 40 3.57 -7.65 3.69
N GLY A 41 2.66 -6.71 3.41
CA GLY A 41 1.22 -6.94 3.44
C GLY A 41 0.61 -7.21 2.07
N SER A 42 -0.70 -7.38 2.10
CA SER A 42 -1.60 -7.44 0.94
C SER A 42 -2.88 -6.66 1.28
N GLY A 43 -3.84 -6.63 0.38
CA GLY A 43 -5.13 -5.99 0.62
C GLY A 43 -5.89 -6.53 1.85
N VAL A 44 -5.52 -7.69 2.37
CA VAL A 44 -6.13 -8.28 3.57
C VAL A 44 -6.06 -7.34 4.77
N CYS A 45 -4.98 -6.58 4.93
CA CYS A 45 -4.83 -5.62 6.04
C CYS A 45 -5.92 -4.53 6.07
N TRP A 46 -6.61 -4.28 4.96
CA TRP A 46 -7.74 -3.37 4.87
C TRP A 46 -9.09 -4.05 5.09
N GLN A 47 -9.15 -5.37 4.93
CA GLN A 47 -10.38 -6.16 5.01
C GLN A 47 -10.66 -6.67 6.43
N MET A 48 -9.60 -7.02 7.18
CA MET A 48 -9.72 -7.55 8.54
C MET A 48 -8.48 -7.24 9.38
N THR A 49 -8.62 -7.41 10.68
CA THR A 49 -7.52 -7.36 11.66
C THR A 49 -7.08 -8.76 12.05
N PRO A 50 -5.85 -8.94 12.58
CA PRO A 50 -5.34 -10.27 13.01
C PRO A 50 -6.20 -10.99 14.05
N ASP A 51 -6.96 -10.24 14.86
CA ASP A 51 -7.92 -10.77 15.84
C ASP A 51 -9.33 -11.00 15.28
N GLY A 52 -9.50 -10.89 13.95
CA GLY A 52 -10.74 -11.20 13.24
C GLY A 52 -11.81 -10.10 13.25
N ARG A 53 -11.48 -8.89 13.71
CA ARG A 53 -12.40 -7.74 13.54
C ARG A 53 -12.45 -7.27 12.11
N GLU A 54 -13.50 -6.54 11.75
CA GLU A 54 -13.65 -5.91 10.43
C GLU A 54 -12.61 -4.82 10.21
N GLY A 55 -11.97 -4.84 9.03
CA GLY A 55 -11.04 -3.79 8.60
C GLY A 55 -11.76 -2.58 8.02
N PHE A 56 -10.98 -1.55 7.66
CA PHE A 56 -11.49 -0.27 7.15
C PHE A 56 -12.38 -0.44 5.91
N ALA A 57 -12.04 -1.34 4.98
CA ALA A 57 -12.81 -1.57 3.76
C ALA A 57 -14.26 -1.95 4.09
N THR A 58 -14.46 -2.90 5.02
CA THR A 58 -15.80 -3.32 5.46
C THR A 58 -16.53 -2.21 6.24
N LEU A 59 -15.81 -1.52 7.15
CA LEU A 59 -16.40 -0.43 7.92
C LEU A 59 -16.87 0.72 7.04
N MET A 60 -16.15 1.05 5.98
CA MET A 60 -16.52 2.11 5.04
C MET A 60 -17.62 1.66 4.08
N LEU A 61 -17.61 0.38 3.69
CA LEU A 61 -18.71 -0.19 2.90
C LEU A 61 -20.06 -0.05 3.63
N ARG A 62 -20.11 -0.34 4.94
CA ARG A 62 -21.32 -0.14 5.76
C ARG A 62 -21.76 1.33 5.85
N ARG A 63 -20.85 2.26 5.60
CA ARG A 63 -21.13 3.71 5.54
C ARG A 63 -21.46 4.21 4.13
N GLY A 64 -21.67 3.28 3.20
CA GLY A 64 -22.06 3.59 1.82
C GLY A 64 -20.90 3.94 0.88
N TRP A 65 -19.66 3.64 1.25
CA TRP A 65 -18.52 3.82 0.36
C TRP A 65 -18.24 2.54 -0.43
N SER A 66 -18.14 2.64 -1.74
CA SER A 66 -17.57 1.55 -2.55
C SER A 66 -16.11 1.35 -2.17
N SER A 67 -15.68 0.10 -2.00
CA SER A 67 -14.33 -0.28 -1.59
C SER A 67 -13.67 -1.10 -2.69
N TYR A 68 -12.49 -0.66 -3.14
CA TYR A 68 -11.63 -1.36 -4.06
C TYR A 68 -10.30 -1.64 -3.34
N VAL A 69 -10.04 -2.89 -3.04
CA VAL A 69 -8.86 -3.31 -2.26
C VAL A 69 -7.86 -3.94 -3.22
N ALA A 70 -6.74 -3.26 -3.43
CA ALA A 70 -5.72 -3.67 -4.36
C ALA A 70 -4.61 -4.47 -3.66
N ASP A 71 -4.22 -5.59 -4.27
CA ASP A 71 -2.91 -6.21 -4.10
C ASP A 71 -2.05 -5.72 -5.26
N LEU A 72 -0.96 -5.02 -4.95
CA LEU A 72 -0.04 -4.50 -5.95
C LEU A 72 0.68 -5.64 -6.70
N PRO A 73 1.22 -5.40 -7.91
CA PRO A 73 1.97 -6.39 -8.67
C PRO A 73 3.04 -7.10 -7.82
N GLY A 74 3.11 -8.43 -7.92
CA GLY A 74 4.04 -9.25 -7.16
C GLY A 74 3.68 -9.47 -5.68
N ARG A 75 2.49 -9.04 -5.24
CA ARG A 75 2.02 -9.15 -3.87
C ARG A 75 0.75 -9.98 -3.74
N GLY A 76 0.57 -10.65 -2.61
CA GLY A 76 -0.65 -11.34 -2.25
C GLY A 76 -1.25 -12.17 -3.40
N ARG A 77 -2.47 -11.83 -3.82
CA ARG A 77 -3.20 -12.49 -4.93
C ARG A 77 -2.68 -12.11 -6.32
N ALA A 78 -1.83 -11.09 -6.42
CA ALA A 78 -1.18 -10.63 -7.66
C ALA A 78 0.27 -11.14 -7.79
N GLY A 79 0.58 -12.31 -7.25
CA GLY A 79 1.94 -12.83 -7.09
C GLY A 79 2.66 -13.30 -8.36
N ARG A 80 2.02 -13.29 -9.54
CA ARG A 80 2.69 -13.68 -10.79
C ARG A 80 3.48 -12.50 -11.36
N THR A 81 4.79 -12.72 -11.56
CA THR A 81 5.71 -11.68 -12.03
C THR A 81 6.50 -12.13 -13.25
N SER A 82 6.94 -11.17 -14.08
CA SER A 82 7.93 -11.35 -15.14
C SER A 82 9.36 -11.06 -14.66
N ALA A 83 9.52 -10.45 -13.48
CA ALA A 83 10.83 -10.20 -12.90
C ALA A 83 11.50 -11.48 -12.44
N THR A 84 12.83 -11.57 -12.65
CA THR A 84 13.62 -12.64 -12.06
C THR A 84 13.76 -12.38 -10.57
N THR A 85 13.14 -13.23 -9.76
CA THR A 85 13.14 -13.08 -8.30
C THR A 85 13.38 -14.43 -7.62
N THR A 86 13.89 -14.37 -6.40
CA THR A 86 14.08 -15.53 -5.54
C THR A 86 13.54 -15.22 -4.16
N VAL A 87 12.55 -15.99 -3.73
CA VAL A 87 12.05 -15.94 -2.36
C VAL A 87 12.96 -16.76 -1.47
N LYS A 88 13.57 -16.14 -0.48
CA LYS A 88 14.37 -16.81 0.54
C LYS A 88 13.62 -16.76 1.87
N PRO A 89 13.62 -17.85 2.65
CA PRO A 89 13.10 -17.79 4.02
C PRO A 89 13.94 -16.82 4.85
N VAL A 90 13.27 -15.91 5.54
CA VAL A 90 13.88 -14.94 6.43
C VAL A 90 13.23 -15.05 7.80
N THR A 91 14.04 -15.04 8.85
CA THR A 91 13.56 -15.06 10.24
C THR A 91 13.50 -13.62 10.75
N ASP A 92 12.39 -12.93 10.53
CA ASP A 92 12.27 -11.49 10.71
C ASP A 92 11.07 -11.06 11.60
N GLU A 93 10.38 -11.98 12.27
CA GLU A 93 9.20 -11.67 13.09
C GLU A 93 9.50 -10.65 14.21
N MET A 94 10.64 -10.78 14.91
CA MET A 94 11.05 -9.83 15.94
C MET A 94 11.31 -8.45 15.36
N PHE A 95 11.98 -8.38 14.19
CA PHE A 95 12.22 -7.14 13.47
C PHE A 95 10.89 -6.44 13.10
N TRP A 96 9.92 -7.18 12.58
CA TRP A 96 8.61 -6.60 12.24
C TRP A 96 7.84 -6.14 13.46
N PHE A 97 7.92 -6.88 14.57
CA PHE A 97 7.31 -6.48 15.84
C PHE A 97 7.82 -5.11 16.31
N ASP A 98 9.14 -4.91 16.23
CA ASP A 98 9.80 -3.69 16.67
C ASP A 98 9.55 -2.54 15.69
N ILE A 99 9.75 -2.77 14.38
CA ILE A 99 9.66 -1.73 13.37
C ILE A 99 8.25 -1.17 13.19
N TRP A 100 7.22 -2.01 13.40
CA TRP A 100 5.83 -1.57 13.39
C TRP A 100 5.34 -1.09 14.75
N ARG A 101 6.27 -0.86 15.65
CA ARG A 101 6.04 -0.22 16.94
C ARG A 101 4.97 -0.92 17.80
N ILE A 102 4.82 -2.24 17.61
CA ILE A 102 4.00 -3.08 18.50
C ILE A 102 4.65 -3.10 19.88
N GLY A 103 5.99 -3.11 19.92
CA GLY A 103 6.79 -3.08 21.12
C GLY A 103 8.27 -3.17 20.84
N ILE A 104 9.01 -3.61 21.83
CA ILE A 104 10.39 -4.10 21.72
C ILE A 104 10.34 -5.57 22.16
N TRP A 105 10.55 -6.46 21.21
CA TRP A 105 10.36 -7.90 21.43
C TRP A 105 10.97 -8.42 22.73
N PRO A 106 10.23 -9.21 23.53
CA PRO A 106 8.83 -9.62 23.38
C PRO A 106 7.80 -8.71 24.10
N ASN A 107 8.20 -7.50 24.49
CA ASN A 107 7.41 -6.61 25.33
C ASN A 107 6.62 -5.62 24.46
N TYR A 108 5.31 -5.56 24.68
CA TYR A 108 4.43 -4.62 24.00
C TYR A 108 4.61 -3.19 24.54
N ASN A 109 4.49 -2.20 23.66
CA ASN A 109 4.43 -0.81 24.06
C ASN A 109 3.22 -0.54 24.99
N GLU A 110 3.36 0.41 25.90
CA GLU A 110 2.26 0.87 26.75
C GLU A 110 1.15 1.50 25.87
N GLY A 111 -0.10 1.12 26.10
CA GLY A 111 -1.24 1.67 25.38
C GLY A 111 -1.39 1.20 23.93
N VAL A 112 -0.47 0.38 23.38
CA VAL A 112 -0.61 -0.14 22.03
C VAL A 112 -1.94 -0.87 21.86
N GLN A 113 -2.65 -0.54 20.77
CA GLN A 113 -3.97 -1.10 20.48
C GLN A 113 -3.92 -2.47 19.78
N PHE A 114 -2.73 -3.01 19.59
CA PHE A 114 -2.54 -4.35 19.03
C PHE A 114 -3.02 -5.42 20.04
N PRO A 115 -3.74 -6.45 19.59
CA PRO A 115 -4.16 -7.57 20.46
C PRO A 115 -2.94 -8.31 21.02
N LYS A 116 -2.88 -8.48 22.38
CA LYS A 116 -1.68 -9.02 23.05
C LYS A 116 -1.71 -10.54 23.22
N ASP A 117 -2.66 -11.23 22.63
CA ASP A 117 -2.72 -12.69 22.64
C ASP A 117 -1.85 -13.32 21.54
N SER A 118 -1.37 -14.52 21.81
CA SER A 118 -0.46 -15.23 20.89
C SER A 118 -1.10 -15.67 19.59
N VAL A 119 -2.42 -15.82 19.54
CA VAL A 119 -3.13 -16.22 18.32
C VAL A 119 -3.17 -15.06 17.35
N SER A 120 -3.56 -13.87 17.80
CA SER A 120 -3.56 -12.65 17.00
C SER A 120 -2.16 -12.29 16.52
N LEU A 121 -1.14 -12.41 17.37
CA LEU A 121 0.24 -12.16 16.97
C LEU A 121 0.71 -13.16 15.90
N SER A 122 0.41 -14.46 16.07
CA SER A 122 0.72 -15.47 15.07
C SER A 122 0.00 -15.22 13.75
N GLN A 123 -1.25 -14.79 13.80
CA GLN A 123 -2.02 -14.46 12.60
C GLN A 123 -1.42 -13.24 11.88
N PHE A 124 -1.01 -12.22 12.61
CA PHE A 124 -0.34 -11.05 12.06
C PHE A 124 0.94 -11.43 11.27
N PHE A 125 1.80 -12.27 11.83
CA PHE A 125 2.99 -12.74 11.13
C PHE A 125 2.66 -13.61 9.90
N ARG A 126 1.54 -14.35 9.93
CA ARG A 126 1.07 -15.15 8.79
C ARG A 126 0.49 -14.33 7.64
N GLU A 127 0.13 -13.08 7.88
CA GLU A 127 -0.34 -12.16 6.83
C GLU A 127 0.80 -11.66 5.94
N MET A 128 2.05 -11.86 6.35
CA MET A 128 3.22 -11.44 5.57
C MET A 128 3.30 -12.19 4.25
N THR A 129 3.40 -11.42 3.18
CA THR A 129 3.53 -11.94 1.82
C THR A 129 4.92 -11.62 1.26
N PRO A 130 5.52 -12.52 0.47
CA PRO A 130 6.76 -12.22 -0.22
C PRO A 130 6.57 -11.05 -1.19
N ASP A 131 7.66 -10.34 -1.46
CA ASP A 131 7.75 -9.34 -2.51
C ASP A 131 8.41 -9.97 -3.73
N LEU A 132 7.65 -10.07 -4.83
CA LEU A 132 8.09 -10.66 -6.07
C LEU A 132 8.24 -9.62 -7.19
N SER A 133 8.09 -8.34 -6.87
CA SER A 133 8.06 -7.23 -7.82
C SER A 133 9.36 -6.40 -7.76
N ASP A 134 9.66 -5.71 -8.85
CA ASP A 134 10.64 -4.62 -8.88
C ASP A 134 9.96 -3.23 -8.76
N HIS A 135 8.68 -3.20 -8.42
CA HIS A 135 7.82 -2.03 -8.18
C HIS A 135 7.57 -1.09 -9.37
N LYS A 136 8.09 -1.39 -10.55
CA LYS A 136 7.89 -0.53 -11.74
C LYS A 136 6.44 -0.47 -12.20
N GLU A 137 5.69 -1.53 -11.95
CA GLU A 137 4.31 -1.68 -12.38
C GLU A 137 3.28 -1.20 -11.35
N ASP A 138 3.70 -0.77 -10.16
CA ASP A 138 2.78 -0.34 -9.09
C ASP A 138 1.95 0.89 -9.53
N VAL A 139 2.61 1.93 -10.03
CA VAL A 139 1.93 3.16 -10.51
C VAL A 139 1.12 2.91 -11.78
N PRO A 140 1.66 2.24 -12.83
CA PRO A 140 0.87 1.85 -14.01
C PRO A 140 -0.37 1.02 -13.67
N ALA A 141 -0.28 0.09 -12.71
CA ALA A 141 -1.43 -0.72 -12.28
C ALA A 141 -2.52 0.11 -11.61
N LEU A 142 -2.15 1.07 -10.74
CA LEU A 142 -3.08 2.02 -10.14
C LEU A 142 -3.71 2.94 -11.20
N GLY A 143 -2.93 3.38 -12.21
CA GLY A 143 -3.44 4.13 -13.35
C GLY A 143 -4.49 3.35 -14.14
N ALA A 144 -4.21 2.08 -14.47
CA ALA A 144 -5.16 1.22 -15.17
C ALA A 144 -6.45 0.98 -14.36
N LEU A 145 -6.36 0.93 -13.03
CA LEU A 145 -7.54 0.88 -12.16
C LEU A 145 -8.32 2.20 -12.23
N ALA A 146 -7.62 3.34 -12.13
CA ALA A 146 -8.23 4.68 -12.22
C ALA A 146 -9.01 4.86 -13.54
N ASP A 147 -8.47 4.41 -14.66
CA ASP A 147 -9.13 4.45 -15.97
C ASP A 147 -10.44 3.64 -16.00
N ARG A 148 -10.54 2.58 -15.21
CA ARG A 148 -11.74 1.73 -15.14
C ARG A 148 -12.82 2.27 -14.23
N ILE A 149 -12.43 2.85 -13.09
CA ILE A 149 -13.39 3.25 -12.05
C ILE A 149 -13.71 4.74 -12.07
N GLY A 150 -12.87 5.57 -12.71
CA GLY A 150 -13.01 7.02 -12.74
C GLY A 150 -12.58 7.69 -11.43
N ASP A 151 -13.23 8.79 -11.09
CA ASP A 151 -12.93 9.61 -9.91
C ASP A 151 -13.01 8.80 -8.61
N HIS A 152 -11.96 8.86 -7.80
CA HIS A 152 -11.84 8.08 -6.56
C HIS A 152 -10.96 8.77 -5.51
N ILE A 153 -10.96 8.22 -4.30
CA ILE A 153 -10.08 8.59 -3.19
C ILE A 153 -9.08 7.45 -2.99
N LEU A 154 -7.80 7.77 -2.98
CA LEU A 154 -6.76 6.81 -2.58
C LEU A 154 -6.63 6.76 -1.06
N VAL A 155 -6.55 5.53 -0.52
CA VAL A 155 -6.27 5.25 0.87
C VAL A 155 -5.03 4.36 0.92
N THR A 156 -3.91 4.87 1.39
CA THR A 156 -2.63 4.18 1.34
C THR A 156 -2.06 3.93 2.74
N HIS A 157 -1.20 2.93 2.85
CA HIS A 157 -0.46 2.63 4.06
C HIS A 157 1.01 2.35 3.74
N SER A 158 1.92 2.90 4.57
CA SER A 158 3.35 2.60 4.57
C SER A 158 3.96 2.65 3.15
N ALA A 159 4.61 1.59 2.68
CA ALA A 159 5.22 1.51 1.35
C ALA A 159 4.25 1.83 0.20
N GLY A 160 2.94 1.64 0.38
CA GLY A 160 1.91 2.07 -0.58
C GLY A 160 1.78 3.58 -0.72
N GLY A 161 2.38 4.36 0.18
CA GLY A 161 2.40 5.82 0.11
C GLY A 161 3.10 6.33 -1.14
N PHE A 162 4.29 5.83 -1.45
CA PHE A 162 5.04 6.28 -2.62
C PHE A 162 4.30 6.08 -3.95
N PRO A 163 3.84 4.87 -4.33
CA PRO A 163 3.02 4.71 -5.52
C PRO A 163 1.70 5.50 -5.45
N GLY A 164 1.17 5.74 -4.25
CA GLY A 164 0.00 6.60 -4.05
C GLY A 164 0.26 8.05 -4.45
N TRP A 165 1.38 8.65 -4.01
CA TRP A 165 1.78 10.00 -4.43
C TRP A 165 1.98 10.10 -5.93
N MET A 166 2.75 9.17 -6.49
CA MET A 166 3.00 9.12 -7.93
C MET A 166 1.70 8.99 -8.74
N SER A 167 0.79 8.12 -8.28
CA SER A 167 -0.52 7.96 -8.91
C SER A 167 -1.36 9.23 -8.81
N ALA A 168 -1.38 9.91 -7.66
CA ALA A 168 -2.14 11.14 -7.47
C ALA A 168 -1.63 12.30 -8.34
N MET A 169 -0.32 12.37 -8.57
CA MET A 169 0.28 13.36 -9.47
C MET A 169 -0.02 13.09 -10.94
N GLN A 170 -0.11 11.82 -11.35
CA GLN A 170 -0.24 11.42 -12.74
C GLN A 170 -1.70 11.20 -13.18
N ASN A 171 -2.61 10.90 -12.25
CA ASN A 171 -3.99 10.54 -12.58
C ASN A 171 -4.98 11.61 -12.09
N PRO A 172 -5.62 12.36 -12.99
CA PRO A 172 -6.61 13.38 -12.63
C PRO A 172 -7.87 12.80 -11.96
N GLN A 173 -8.10 11.49 -12.06
CA GLN A 173 -9.18 10.78 -11.39
C GLN A 173 -8.97 10.65 -9.87
N VAL A 174 -7.74 10.79 -9.36
CA VAL A 174 -7.50 10.85 -7.92
C VAL A 174 -7.96 12.20 -7.40
N LYS A 175 -9.00 12.19 -6.56
CA LYS A 175 -9.62 13.42 -6.02
C LYS A 175 -9.21 13.74 -4.60
N ALA A 176 -8.65 12.80 -3.88
CA ALA A 176 -8.09 12.99 -2.54
C ALA A 176 -7.17 11.82 -2.20
N VAL A 177 -6.27 12.04 -1.24
CA VAL A 177 -5.42 11.00 -0.68
C VAL A 177 -5.58 10.98 0.84
N VAL A 178 -5.80 9.81 1.40
CA VAL A 178 -5.71 9.53 2.83
C VAL A 178 -4.56 8.54 3.03
N SER A 179 -3.50 8.94 3.71
CA SER A 179 -2.33 8.10 3.88
C SER A 179 -2.00 7.86 5.34
N TYR A 180 -1.93 6.58 5.69
CA TYR A 180 -1.55 6.13 7.01
C TYR A 180 -0.05 5.80 7.02
N GLU A 181 0.74 6.56 7.77
CA GLU A 181 2.18 6.37 7.94
C GLU A 181 2.93 6.14 6.61
N PRO A 182 2.82 7.05 5.62
CA PRO A 182 3.36 6.81 4.29
C PRO A 182 4.85 6.53 4.32
N GLY A 183 5.25 5.44 3.66
CA GLY A 183 6.64 5.10 3.39
C GLY A 183 7.13 5.82 2.15
N GLY A 184 7.90 6.87 2.35
CA GLY A 184 8.41 7.72 1.29
C GLY A 184 7.55 8.97 1.04
N PHE A 185 8.25 10.04 0.73
CA PHE A 185 7.67 11.34 0.43
C PHE A 185 8.26 11.89 -0.86
N VAL A 186 7.45 12.63 -1.59
CA VAL A 186 7.87 13.35 -2.79
C VAL A 186 7.97 14.84 -2.48
N PHE A 187 8.92 15.51 -3.13
CA PHE A 187 9.15 16.94 -2.97
C PHE A 187 9.48 17.56 -4.32
N PRO A 188 9.18 18.86 -4.52
CA PRO A 188 9.70 19.57 -5.66
C PRO A 188 11.22 19.42 -5.73
N GLU A 189 11.77 19.19 -6.91
CA GLU A 189 13.21 18.88 -7.11
C GLU A 189 14.20 19.86 -6.49
N ARG A 190 13.77 21.12 -6.27
CA ARG A 190 14.58 22.19 -5.66
C ARG A 190 14.34 22.37 -4.16
N GLU A 191 13.40 21.63 -3.59
CA GLU A 191 12.94 21.78 -2.20
C GLU A 191 13.00 20.45 -1.43
N VAL A 192 13.84 19.52 -1.88
CA VAL A 192 14.01 18.23 -1.20
C VAL A 192 14.73 18.47 0.14
N PRO A 193 14.13 18.11 1.26
CA PRO A 193 14.77 18.26 2.57
C PRO A 193 15.98 17.34 2.70
N GLU A 194 16.87 17.68 3.62
CA GLU A 194 17.96 16.80 4.00
C GLU A 194 17.42 15.46 4.52
N ARG A 195 18.17 14.39 4.25
CA ARG A 195 17.84 13.06 4.73
C ARG A 195 17.78 13.05 6.26
N ILE A 196 16.73 12.46 6.81
CA ILE A 196 16.62 12.19 8.24
C ILE A 196 17.07 10.75 8.48
N ASP A 197 18.15 10.58 9.25
CA ASP A 197 18.60 9.25 9.64
C ASP A 197 17.70 8.64 10.70
N GLY A 198 17.43 7.34 10.61
CA GLY A 198 16.54 6.62 11.51
C GLY A 198 16.84 5.13 11.54
N LEU A 199 16.17 4.41 12.44
CA LEU A 199 16.37 2.96 12.69
C LEU A 199 16.23 2.07 11.45
N THR A 200 15.50 2.51 10.43
CA THR A 200 15.26 1.77 9.17
C THR A 200 16.11 2.23 8.00
N GLY A 201 17.25 2.88 8.26
CA GLY A 201 18.10 3.42 7.21
C GLY A 201 17.77 4.86 6.81
N GLY A 202 16.87 5.51 7.53
CA GLY A 202 16.49 6.91 7.33
C GLY A 202 15.47 7.15 6.23
N VAL A 203 14.88 8.34 6.25
CA VAL A 203 13.89 8.81 5.28
C VAL A 203 14.51 9.90 4.42
N ALA A 204 14.54 9.68 3.11
CA ALA A 204 14.94 10.68 2.13
C ALA A 204 13.71 11.10 1.32
N GLY A 205 13.61 12.39 1.02
CA GLY A 205 12.63 12.88 0.06
C GLY A 205 12.99 12.44 -1.37
N THR A 206 11.98 12.06 -2.14
CA THR A 206 12.17 11.77 -3.58
C THR A 206 11.90 13.03 -4.38
N PRO A 207 12.89 13.54 -5.16
CA PRO A 207 12.67 14.68 -6.03
C PRO A 207 11.69 14.32 -7.16
N VAL A 208 10.75 15.21 -7.43
CA VAL A 208 9.85 15.15 -8.59
C VAL A 208 9.80 16.51 -9.28
N PRO A 209 9.48 16.58 -10.59
CA PRO A 209 9.28 17.85 -11.25
C PRO A 209 8.25 18.71 -10.51
N THR A 210 8.56 19.99 -10.30
CA THR A 210 7.71 20.92 -9.54
C THR A 210 6.27 20.95 -10.08
N GLU A 211 6.12 20.99 -11.41
CA GLU A 211 4.81 20.96 -12.08
C GLU A 211 3.97 19.71 -11.74
N GLN A 212 4.63 18.55 -11.58
CA GLN A 212 3.93 17.34 -11.15
C GLN A 212 3.52 17.43 -9.68
N PHE A 213 4.41 17.97 -8.83
CA PHE A 213 4.12 18.13 -7.41
C PHE A 213 2.94 19.07 -7.15
N GLU A 214 2.82 20.15 -7.94
CA GLU A 214 1.73 21.12 -7.83
C GLU A 214 0.36 20.43 -7.87
N ARG A 215 0.22 19.33 -8.63
CA ARG A 215 -1.01 18.55 -8.67
C ARG A 215 -1.46 18.02 -7.30
N LEU A 216 -0.54 17.69 -6.40
CA LEU A 216 -0.88 17.28 -5.03
C LEU A 216 -1.45 18.44 -4.19
N THR A 217 -1.12 19.67 -4.52
CA THR A 217 -1.62 20.86 -3.82
C THR A 217 -3.07 21.21 -4.21
N GLU A 218 -3.57 20.65 -5.32
CA GLU A 218 -4.92 20.89 -5.83
C GLU A 218 -5.97 19.93 -5.25
N ILE A 219 -5.56 18.89 -4.54
CA ILE A 219 -6.45 17.87 -3.96
C ILE A 219 -6.29 17.80 -2.44
N PRO A 220 -7.37 17.44 -1.69
CA PRO A 220 -7.25 17.17 -0.27
C PRO A 220 -6.28 16.02 0.01
N VAL A 221 -5.34 16.26 0.91
CA VAL A 221 -4.41 15.24 1.42
C VAL A 221 -4.52 15.19 2.94
N VAL A 222 -4.71 13.99 3.48
CA VAL A 222 -4.74 13.75 4.92
C VAL A 222 -3.69 12.70 5.28
N LEU A 223 -2.85 13.01 6.25
CA LEU A 223 -1.82 12.14 6.79
C LEU A 223 -2.16 11.74 8.22
N TYR A 224 -2.08 10.45 8.48
CA TYR A 224 -2.19 9.91 9.83
C TYR A 224 -0.87 9.26 10.23
N PHE A 225 -0.41 9.60 11.41
CA PHE A 225 0.74 8.98 12.06
C PHE A 225 0.30 8.40 13.40
N GLY A 226 0.79 7.21 13.73
CA GLY A 226 0.58 6.59 15.03
C GLY A 226 1.62 7.05 16.05
N ASP A 227 1.56 6.42 17.23
CA ASP A 227 2.51 6.68 18.32
C ASP A 227 3.87 5.99 18.08
N TYR A 228 4.86 6.38 18.89
CA TYR A 228 6.21 5.79 18.92
C TYR A 228 7.01 5.97 17.61
N ILE A 229 6.74 7.02 16.83
CA ILE A 229 7.59 7.41 15.71
C ILE A 229 8.90 7.95 16.29
N PRO A 230 10.08 7.40 15.90
CA PRO A 230 11.37 7.83 16.42
C PRO A 230 11.76 9.24 15.97
#